data_9f72005c1cc5727c0031bb7c79357520
#
_entry.id   9f72005c1cc5727c0031bb7c79357520
#
_cell.length_a   1.000
_cell.length_b   1.000
_cell.length_c   1.000
_cell.angle_alpha   90.00
_cell.angle_beta   90.00
_cell.angle_gamma   90.00
#
_symmetry.space_group_name_H-M   'P 1'
#
loop_
_entity.id
_entity.type
_entity.pdbx_description
1 polymer ?
#
loop_
_entity_poly.entity_id
_entity_poly.type
_entity_poly.pdbx_seq_one_letter_code
_entity_poly.pdbx_strand_id
1 'polypeptide(L)'
;EYQTSSANSYSALTDVTRKAYPAYKKYLLQSNSVDFDDLLLHVAVMLRDNPELRAQLDDRYRYIMVDEYQDTNLAQYAIVRALCLNNQNLSVTGDPDQSIYAWRGANISNIREFEKDYPNAKVVHLEQNYRSTEKILSTADELIAHNRHRKPKKLFTDNEAGEPVRLVCFGHPNDEAAAIAQRIAAEVKRGERDYKDFAIFFRVNAFSRPLERALRSQSPKIPFQIVRGLEFLKRKEVKDIIAYLHLVNNPANNVAFERVVNMPPRGIGKTTLDRLRIHAERYQLTMLQACREAGMIETLSKRAAAAISRFVTLIDVFTTSIHLPLGDLIIEIVDNCGFTAYLEKIDEKTGEDRSANVDELINEAREFQQNFDEDKSENIDQDPTANAENQTDLEAFLEQVALVSEVDGLDQDTNKVLMMSLHAAKGLEFPSVFIVGVEHGILPHERSMDD
;
A
#
# COMPACT_ATOMS: atom_id res chain seq x y z
N GLU A 1 10.82 -10.81 18.79
CA GLU A 1 12.29 -10.91 18.52
C GLU A 1 13.09 -9.85 19.30
N TYR A 2 12.73 -8.56 19.22
CA TYR A 2 13.45 -7.47 19.92
C TYR A 2 13.40 -7.54 21.46
N GLN A 3 12.41 -8.20 22.03
CA GLN A 3 12.32 -8.39 23.50
C GLN A 3 13.20 -9.54 24.00
N THR A 4 13.52 -10.51 23.16
CA THR A 4 14.22 -11.75 23.54
C THR A 4 15.62 -11.89 22.94
N SER A 5 16.08 -10.96 22.07
CA SER A 5 17.40 -11.03 21.46
C SER A 5 18.48 -10.90 22.53
N SER A 6 19.34 -11.91 22.56
CA SER A 6 20.41 -12.07 23.51
C SER A 6 21.45 -10.94 23.47
N ALA A 7 22.09 -10.74 24.59
CA ALA A 7 22.92 -9.64 25.07
C ALA A 7 24.19 -9.23 24.27
N ASN A 8 24.41 -9.67 23.02
CA ASN A 8 25.69 -9.49 22.34
C ASN A 8 25.73 -8.50 21.16
N SER A 9 24.62 -7.79 20.88
CA SER A 9 24.60 -6.71 19.89
C SER A 9 23.88 -5.48 20.43
N TYR A 10 24.51 -4.81 21.38
CA TYR A 10 24.03 -3.52 21.90
C TYR A 10 24.30 -2.39 20.91
N SER A 11 23.43 -2.21 19.93
CA SER A 11 23.33 -0.93 19.24
C SER A 11 22.36 -0.01 20.00
N ALA A 12 22.65 1.29 20.06
CA ALA A 12 21.75 2.29 20.64
C ALA A 12 20.32 2.20 20.05
N LEU A 13 20.21 1.79 18.78
CA LEU A 13 18.95 1.56 18.07
C LEU A 13 18.13 0.42 18.69
N THR A 14 18.77 -0.69 19.07
CA THR A 14 18.10 -1.85 19.71
C THR A 14 17.50 -1.46 21.05
N ASP A 15 18.19 -0.64 21.85
CA ASP A 15 17.68 -0.17 23.15
C ASP A 15 16.50 0.78 23.00
N VAL A 16 16.54 1.69 22.02
CA VAL A 16 15.42 2.57 21.71
C VAL A 16 14.22 1.76 21.27
N THR A 17 14.39 0.81 20.35
CA THR A 17 13.32 -0.06 19.86
C THR A 17 12.69 -0.88 20.99
N ARG A 18 13.49 -1.44 21.90
CA ARG A 18 13.01 -2.23 23.03
C ARG A 18 12.11 -1.41 23.98
N LYS A 19 12.40 -0.12 24.16
CA LYS A 19 11.59 0.78 24.97
C LYS A 19 10.38 1.32 24.23
N ALA A 20 10.54 1.65 22.94
CA ALA A 20 9.49 2.24 22.14
C ALA A 20 8.39 1.24 21.75
N TYR A 21 8.75 0.00 21.42
CA TYR A 21 7.80 -1.00 20.92
C TYR A 21 6.65 -1.31 21.90
N PRO A 22 6.88 -1.54 23.20
CA PRO A 22 5.77 -1.74 24.16
C PRO A 22 4.85 -0.51 24.27
N ALA A 23 5.41 0.70 24.23
CA ALA A 23 4.64 1.94 24.25
C ALA A 23 3.79 2.08 22.97
N TYR A 24 4.36 1.76 21.82
CA TYR A 24 3.66 1.74 20.52
C TYR A 24 2.49 0.74 20.51
N LYS A 25 2.71 -0.50 20.96
CA LYS A 25 1.65 -1.51 21.07
C LYS A 25 0.52 -1.05 22.02
N LYS A 26 0.88 -0.48 23.16
CA LYS A 26 -0.10 0.09 24.09
C LYS A 26 -0.92 1.21 23.43
N TYR A 27 -0.26 2.07 22.65
CA TYR A 27 -0.92 3.17 21.95
C TYR A 27 -1.91 2.66 20.88
N LEU A 28 -1.54 1.66 20.09
CA LEU A 28 -2.44 1.02 19.13
C LEU A 28 -3.67 0.42 19.83
N LEU A 29 -3.48 -0.32 20.92
CA LEU A 29 -4.60 -0.88 21.69
C LEU A 29 -5.53 0.20 22.25
N GLN A 30 -5.00 1.30 22.79
CA GLN A 30 -5.78 2.43 23.29
C GLN A 30 -6.55 3.16 22.18
N SER A 31 -6.01 3.15 20.97
CA SER A 31 -6.64 3.75 19.78
C SER A 31 -7.59 2.79 19.06
N ASN A 32 -7.82 1.59 19.61
CA ASN A 32 -8.59 0.52 18.95
C ASN A 32 -8.16 0.35 17.48
N SER A 33 -6.86 0.22 17.27
CA SER A 33 -6.24 0.17 15.93
C SER A 33 -5.17 -0.90 15.88
N VAL A 34 -4.92 -1.39 14.67
CA VAL A 34 -3.85 -2.33 14.33
C VAL A 34 -3.00 -1.74 13.20
N ASP A 35 -1.72 -2.09 13.13
CA ASP A 35 -0.91 -1.84 11.96
C ASP A 35 -0.94 -3.04 10.99
N PHE A 36 -0.31 -2.89 9.81
CA PHE A 36 -0.29 -3.96 8.81
C PHE A 36 0.38 -5.25 9.31
N ASP A 37 1.42 -5.13 10.12
CA ASP A 37 2.10 -6.29 10.69
C ASP A 37 1.23 -6.99 11.73
N ASP A 38 0.42 -6.23 12.48
CA ASP A 38 -0.53 -6.76 13.45
C ASP A 38 -1.64 -7.61 12.79
N LEU A 39 -2.07 -7.29 11.56
CA LEU A 39 -3.05 -8.10 10.83
C LEU A 39 -2.56 -9.54 10.66
N LEU A 40 -1.29 -9.72 10.33
CA LEU A 40 -0.68 -11.05 10.20
C LEU A 40 -0.36 -11.66 11.56
N LEU A 41 0.24 -10.86 12.46
CA LEU A 41 0.69 -11.34 13.76
C LEU A 41 -0.47 -11.84 14.63
N HIS A 42 -1.58 -11.10 14.68
CA HIS A 42 -2.74 -11.49 15.47
C HIS A 42 -3.39 -12.76 14.92
N VAL A 43 -3.47 -12.94 13.60
CA VAL A 43 -3.97 -14.19 13.00
C VAL A 43 -3.04 -15.35 13.33
N ALA A 44 -1.73 -15.19 13.19
CA ALA A 44 -0.76 -16.24 13.51
C ALA A 44 -0.85 -16.65 15.00
N VAL A 45 -0.97 -15.68 15.92
CA VAL A 45 -1.11 -15.90 17.36
C VAL A 45 -2.47 -16.57 17.67
N MET A 46 -3.55 -16.09 17.08
CA MET A 46 -4.90 -16.66 17.24
C MET A 46 -4.92 -18.14 16.85
N LEU A 47 -4.35 -18.48 15.68
CA LEU A 47 -4.26 -19.86 15.21
C LEU A 47 -3.37 -20.73 16.10
N ARG A 48 -2.28 -20.17 16.65
CA ARG A 48 -1.41 -20.87 17.59
C ARG A 48 -2.13 -21.20 18.89
N ASP A 49 -2.82 -20.22 19.45
CA ASP A 49 -3.38 -20.28 20.81
C ASP A 49 -4.78 -20.95 20.86
N ASN A 50 -5.46 -21.13 19.71
CA ASN A 50 -6.78 -21.75 19.61
C ASN A 50 -6.76 -23.01 18.74
N PRO A 51 -6.38 -24.18 19.29
CA PRO A 51 -6.32 -25.43 18.53
C PRO A 51 -7.65 -25.87 17.92
N GLU A 52 -8.78 -25.58 18.58
CA GLU A 52 -10.11 -25.92 18.08
C GLU A 52 -10.47 -25.11 16.82
N LEU A 53 -10.25 -23.79 16.85
CA LEU A 53 -10.45 -22.94 15.68
C LEU A 53 -9.55 -23.37 14.52
N ARG A 54 -8.28 -23.66 14.82
CA ARG A 54 -7.34 -24.16 13.81
C ARG A 54 -7.82 -25.46 13.15
N ALA A 55 -8.32 -26.41 13.94
CA ALA A 55 -8.86 -27.67 13.42
C ALA A 55 -10.10 -27.44 12.54
N GLN A 56 -10.98 -26.52 12.92
CA GLN A 56 -12.16 -26.15 12.13
C GLN A 56 -11.76 -25.53 10.79
N LEU A 57 -10.77 -24.64 10.78
CA LEU A 57 -10.27 -23.99 9.56
C LEU A 57 -9.52 -24.97 8.64
N ASP A 58 -8.72 -25.89 9.22
CA ASP A 58 -8.03 -26.95 8.48
C ASP A 58 -9.05 -27.92 7.81
N ASP A 59 -10.18 -28.23 8.46
CA ASP A 59 -11.25 -29.02 7.83
C ASP A 59 -12.05 -28.23 6.79
N ARG A 60 -12.26 -26.94 7.00
CA ARG A 60 -12.95 -26.05 6.06
C ARG A 60 -12.14 -25.81 4.79
N TYR A 61 -10.87 -25.48 4.91
CA TYR A 61 -9.96 -25.17 3.79
C TYR A 61 -9.13 -26.39 3.40
N ARG A 62 -9.76 -27.35 2.74
CA ARG A 62 -9.12 -28.62 2.36
C ARG A 62 -8.07 -28.51 1.26
N TYR A 63 -8.08 -27.45 0.50
CA TYR A 63 -7.12 -27.16 -0.57
C TYR A 63 -6.61 -25.76 -0.38
N ILE A 64 -5.30 -25.62 -0.15
CA ILE A 64 -4.66 -24.33 0.04
C ILE A 64 -3.67 -24.14 -1.11
N MET A 65 -3.79 -23.02 -1.80
CA MET A 65 -2.86 -22.60 -2.85
C MET A 65 -2.22 -21.28 -2.45
N VAL A 66 -0.89 -21.22 -2.52
CA VAL A 66 -0.14 -20.01 -2.21
C VAL A 66 0.72 -19.66 -3.41
N ASP A 67 0.48 -18.49 -3.97
CA ASP A 67 1.29 -17.94 -5.05
C ASP A 67 2.40 -17.03 -4.51
N GLU A 68 3.44 -16.79 -5.32
CA GLU A 68 4.60 -15.95 -4.98
C GLU A 68 5.23 -16.34 -3.62
N TYR A 69 5.32 -17.63 -3.34
CA TYR A 69 5.70 -18.16 -2.02
C TYR A 69 7.08 -17.68 -1.54
N GLN A 70 8.00 -17.30 -2.45
CA GLN A 70 9.31 -16.73 -2.12
C GLN A 70 9.23 -15.36 -1.44
N ASP A 71 8.08 -14.66 -1.54
CA ASP A 71 7.87 -13.35 -0.94
C ASP A 71 7.13 -13.42 0.41
N THR A 72 6.84 -14.62 0.90
CA THR A 72 6.19 -14.81 2.19
C THR A 72 7.12 -14.49 3.36
N ASN A 73 6.59 -13.82 4.39
CA ASN A 73 7.28 -13.62 5.67
C ASN A 73 6.99 -14.76 6.66
N LEU A 74 7.64 -14.73 7.83
CA LEU A 74 7.48 -15.78 8.84
C LEU A 74 6.07 -15.87 9.43
N ALA A 75 5.33 -14.77 9.54
CA ALA A 75 3.96 -14.78 10.04
C ALA A 75 3.02 -15.44 9.01
N GLN A 76 3.15 -15.09 7.73
CA GLN A 76 2.42 -15.73 6.64
C GLN A 76 2.73 -17.23 6.54
N TYR A 77 4.01 -17.60 6.64
CA TYR A 77 4.41 -19.01 6.71
C TYR A 77 3.73 -19.74 7.88
N ALA A 78 3.72 -19.14 9.08
CA ALA A 78 3.09 -19.73 10.25
C ALA A 78 1.56 -19.90 10.08
N ILE A 79 0.89 -18.93 9.44
CA ILE A 79 -0.54 -18.99 9.12
C ILE A 79 -0.82 -20.13 8.15
N VAL A 80 -0.12 -20.20 7.03
CA VAL A 80 -0.28 -21.27 6.03
C VAL A 80 -0.08 -22.64 6.68
N ARG A 81 1.00 -22.80 7.46
CA ARG A 81 1.29 -24.06 8.15
C ARG A 81 0.20 -24.43 9.17
N ALA A 82 -0.37 -23.46 9.87
CA ALA A 82 -1.43 -23.70 10.83
C ALA A 82 -2.75 -24.15 10.17
N LEU A 83 -3.01 -23.69 8.94
CA LEU A 83 -4.20 -24.02 8.17
C LEU A 83 -4.13 -25.40 7.47
N CYS A 84 -2.97 -26.06 7.41
CA CYS A 84 -2.78 -27.34 6.71
C CYS A 84 -2.04 -28.38 7.56
N LEU A 85 -2.32 -28.45 8.86
CA LEU A 85 -1.65 -29.40 9.78
C LEU A 85 -2.11 -30.84 9.59
N ASN A 86 -3.41 -31.08 9.47
CA ASN A 86 -3.99 -32.40 9.33
C ASN A 86 -4.25 -32.74 7.86
N ASN A 87 -4.76 -31.75 7.10
CA ASN A 87 -5.01 -31.87 5.67
C ASN A 87 -3.87 -31.19 4.88
N GLN A 88 -2.80 -31.94 4.61
CA GLN A 88 -1.61 -31.42 3.91
C GLN A 88 -1.83 -31.25 2.39
N ASN A 89 -2.98 -30.72 1.98
CA ASN A 89 -3.28 -30.38 0.58
C ASN A 89 -2.81 -28.94 0.27
N LEU A 90 -1.52 -28.69 0.44
CA LEU A 90 -0.88 -27.40 0.18
C LEU A 90 -0.18 -27.44 -1.17
N SER A 91 -0.50 -26.50 -2.04
CA SER A 91 0.20 -26.22 -3.27
C SER A 91 0.84 -24.84 -3.19
N VAL A 92 2.14 -24.73 -3.43
CA VAL A 92 2.85 -23.45 -3.46
C VAL A 92 3.47 -23.25 -4.83
N THR A 93 3.33 -22.03 -5.36
CA THR A 93 3.95 -21.60 -6.60
C THR A 93 4.93 -20.47 -6.27
N GLY A 94 6.11 -20.48 -6.88
CA GLY A 94 7.05 -19.40 -6.67
C GLY A 94 8.38 -19.61 -7.37
N ASP A 95 9.13 -18.54 -7.47
CA ASP A 95 10.45 -18.50 -8.05
C ASP A 95 11.45 -17.83 -7.10
N PRO A 96 12.39 -18.58 -6.50
CA PRO A 96 13.39 -18.01 -5.59
C PRO A 96 14.22 -16.87 -6.22
N ASP A 97 14.40 -16.89 -7.55
CA ASP A 97 15.14 -15.85 -8.27
C ASP A 97 14.36 -14.52 -8.39
N GLN A 98 13.05 -14.53 -8.11
CA GLN A 98 12.17 -13.36 -8.16
C GLN A 98 11.83 -12.78 -6.78
N SER A 99 12.54 -13.20 -5.71
CA SER A 99 12.36 -12.64 -4.36
C SER A 99 12.96 -11.23 -4.29
N ILE A 100 12.10 -10.21 -4.28
CA ILE A 100 12.49 -8.78 -4.25
C ILE A 100 11.93 -8.01 -3.05
N TYR A 101 11.24 -8.70 -2.11
CA TYR A 101 10.58 -8.08 -0.95
C TYR A 101 11.28 -8.40 0.40
N ALA A 102 12.57 -8.75 0.39
CA ALA A 102 13.34 -8.97 1.62
C ALA A 102 13.27 -7.77 2.59
N TRP A 103 13.25 -6.55 2.07
CA TRP A 103 13.10 -5.32 2.84
C TRP A 103 11.73 -5.15 3.52
N ARG A 104 10.73 -5.93 3.10
CA ARG A 104 9.40 -6.06 3.76
C ARG A 104 9.31 -7.28 4.68
N GLY A 105 10.42 -7.97 4.95
CA GLY A 105 10.46 -9.14 5.80
C GLY A 105 10.20 -10.47 5.08
N ALA A 106 10.16 -10.49 3.74
CA ALA A 106 10.09 -11.75 2.99
C ALA A 106 11.29 -12.63 3.33
N ASN A 107 11.02 -13.91 3.53
CA ASN A 107 12.05 -14.90 3.88
C ASN A 107 12.16 -15.98 2.81
N ILE A 108 13.18 -15.84 1.98
CA ILE A 108 13.46 -16.79 0.89
C ILE A 108 13.68 -18.24 1.38
N SER A 109 14.03 -18.42 2.66
CA SER A 109 14.16 -19.76 3.25
C SER A 109 12.85 -20.53 3.23
N ASN A 110 11.69 -19.85 3.28
CA ASN A 110 10.38 -20.52 3.22
C ASN A 110 10.26 -21.39 1.97
N ILE A 111 10.62 -20.89 0.79
CA ILE A 111 10.55 -21.66 -0.44
C ILE A 111 11.76 -22.62 -0.60
N ARG A 112 12.95 -22.21 -0.15
CA ARG A 112 14.15 -23.06 -0.28
C ARG A 112 14.09 -24.30 0.60
N GLU A 113 13.46 -24.20 1.78
CA GLU A 113 13.36 -25.26 2.77
C GLU A 113 12.01 -25.99 2.72
N PHE A 114 11.13 -25.64 1.79
CA PHE A 114 9.79 -26.21 1.67
C PHE A 114 9.82 -27.77 1.61
N GLU A 115 10.75 -28.35 0.86
CA GLU A 115 10.90 -29.80 0.75
C GLU A 115 11.36 -30.47 2.08
N LYS A 116 11.99 -29.69 2.99
CA LYS A 116 12.32 -30.19 4.33
C LYS A 116 11.09 -30.22 5.24
N ASP A 117 10.24 -29.19 5.11
CA ASP A 117 9.00 -29.10 5.89
C ASP A 117 7.94 -30.06 5.40
N TYR A 118 7.94 -30.36 4.09
CA TYR A 118 6.99 -31.25 3.40
C TYR A 118 7.74 -32.30 2.57
N PRO A 119 8.34 -33.35 3.21
CA PRO A 119 9.19 -34.32 2.51
C PRO A 119 8.48 -35.12 1.40
N ASN A 120 7.15 -35.22 1.45
CA ASN A 120 6.33 -35.92 0.46
C ASN A 120 5.83 -34.99 -0.66
N ALA A 121 6.22 -33.73 -0.68
CA ALA A 121 5.80 -32.81 -1.70
C ALA A 121 6.32 -33.21 -3.07
N LYS A 122 5.44 -33.14 -4.09
CA LYS A 122 5.84 -33.31 -5.48
C LYS A 122 6.31 -31.98 -6.02
N VAL A 123 7.59 -31.92 -6.43
CA VAL A 123 8.14 -30.73 -7.07
C VAL A 123 7.95 -30.85 -8.59
N VAL A 124 7.37 -29.79 -9.18
CA VAL A 124 7.19 -29.65 -10.62
C VAL A 124 7.91 -28.38 -11.07
N HIS A 125 8.81 -28.51 -12.03
CA HIS A 125 9.53 -27.38 -12.64
C HIS A 125 8.78 -26.88 -13.86
N LEU A 126 8.39 -25.60 -13.86
CA LEU A 126 7.78 -24.92 -15.00
C LEU A 126 8.89 -24.17 -15.75
N GLU A 127 9.57 -24.85 -16.67
CA GLU A 127 10.77 -24.34 -17.35
C GLU A 127 10.44 -23.56 -18.64
N GLN A 128 9.25 -23.76 -19.21
CA GLN A 128 8.84 -23.07 -20.41
C GLN A 128 8.35 -21.64 -20.08
N ASN A 129 8.99 -20.66 -20.73
CA ASN A 129 8.58 -19.26 -20.64
C ASN A 129 7.74 -18.89 -21.87
N TYR A 130 6.54 -18.36 -21.64
CA TYR A 130 5.60 -17.95 -22.67
C TYR A 130 5.57 -16.43 -22.89
N ARG A 131 6.21 -15.67 -22.00
CA ARG A 131 6.16 -14.20 -21.99
C ARG A 131 7.21 -13.57 -22.90
N SER A 132 8.46 -13.96 -22.71
CA SER A 132 9.63 -13.26 -23.28
C SER A 132 10.18 -13.93 -24.52
N THR A 133 10.82 -13.14 -25.39
CA THR A 133 11.61 -13.63 -26.50
C THR A 133 12.92 -14.28 -26.00
N GLU A 134 13.55 -15.11 -26.84
CA GLU A 134 14.78 -15.83 -26.49
C GLU A 134 15.90 -14.90 -26.04
N LYS A 135 16.08 -13.73 -26.69
CA LYS A 135 17.15 -12.77 -26.37
C LYS A 135 16.95 -12.11 -24.99
N ILE A 136 15.70 -11.79 -24.63
CA ILE A 136 15.38 -11.25 -23.29
C ILE A 136 15.65 -12.31 -22.24
N LEU A 137 15.18 -13.55 -22.47
CA LEU A 137 15.34 -14.67 -21.54
C LEU A 137 16.82 -15.00 -21.30
N SER A 138 17.63 -15.08 -22.37
CA SER A 138 19.06 -15.31 -22.29
C SER A 138 19.78 -14.23 -21.48
N THR A 139 19.46 -12.96 -21.71
CA THR A 139 20.06 -11.85 -20.95
C THR A 139 19.70 -11.91 -19.46
N ALA A 140 18.45 -12.24 -19.14
CA ALA A 140 17.99 -12.40 -17.75
C ALA A 140 18.67 -13.60 -17.07
N ASP A 141 18.83 -14.73 -17.78
CA ASP A 141 19.48 -15.93 -17.24
C ASP A 141 20.97 -15.70 -17.00
N GLU A 142 21.67 -15.01 -17.91
CA GLU A 142 23.05 -14.60 -17.71
C GLU A 142 23.22 -13.71 -16.47
N LEU A 143 22.31 -12.73 -16.26
CA LEU A 143 22.36 -11.88 -15.08
C LEU A 143 22.13 -12.65 -13.79
N ILE A 144 21.08 -13.48 -13.73
CA ILE A 144 20.74 -14.22 -12.51
C ILE A 144 21.71 -15.35 -12.18
N ALA A 145 22.49 -15.83 -13.16
CA ALA A 145 23.52 -16.84 -12.95
C ALA A 145 24.62 -16.40 -11.97
N HIS A 146 24.78 -15.10 -11.72
CA HIS A 146 25.71 -14.57 -10.73
C HIS A 146 25.27 -14.80 -9.28
N ASN A 147 24.02 -15.17 -9.03
CA ASN A 147 23.52 -15.48 -7.68
C ASN A 147 24.11 -16.79 -7.16
N ARG A 148 24.85 -16.72 -6.03
CA ARG A 148 25.60 -17.86 -5.45
C ARG A 148 24.73 -18.97 -4.87
N HIS A 149 23.52 -18.66 -4.43
CA HIS A 149 22.59 -19.58 -3.74
C HIS A 149 21.39 -19.97 -4.58
N ARG A 150 21.54 -19.99 -5.91
CA ARG A 150 20.47 -20.33 -6.85
C ARG A 150 20.26 -21.85 -6.94
N LYS A 151 18.99 -22.31 -6.98
CA LYS A 151 18.66 -23.65 -7.48
C LYS A 151 18.78 -23.62 -9.01
N PRO A 152 19.60 -24.49 -9.64
CA PRO A 152 19.74 -24.52 -11.10
C PRO A 152 18.39 -24.80 -11.76
N LYS A 153 18.00 -23.97 -12.73
CA LYS A 153 16.87 -24.20 -13.62
C LYS A 153 17.26 -23.77 -15.02
N LYS A 154 16.67 -24.38 -16.03
CA LYS A 154 16.94 -24.06 -17.44
C LYS A 154 15.64 -23.59 -18.07
N LEU A 155 15.50 -22.27 -18.15
CA LEU A 155 14.35 -21.68 -18.83
C LEU A 155 14.55 -21.78 -20.36
N PHE A 156 13.47 -22.08 -21.07
CA PHE A 156 13.42 -22.05 -22.52
C PHE A 156 12.13 -21.41 -22.99
N THR A 157 12.09 -20.97 -24.24
CA THR A 157 10.89 -20.42 -24.86
C THR A 157 10.77 -20.89 -26.30
N ASP A 158 9.54 -21.07 -26.75
CA ASP A 158 9.19 -21.30 -28.16
C ASP A 158 8.84 -19.99 -28.89
N ASN A 159 8.93 -18.86 -28.19
CA ASN A 159 8.74 -17.55 -28.78
C ASN A 159 9.89 -17.23 -29.75
N GLU A 160 9.67 -16.23 -30.60
CA GLU A 160 10.69 -15.73 -31.54
C GLU A 160 11.99 -15.35 -30.83
N ALA A 161 13.11 -15.39 -31.56
CA ALA A 161 14.40 -14.96 -31.05
C ALA A 161 14.36 -13.50 -30.53
N GLY A 162 13.56 -12.66 -31.19
CA GLY A 162 13.35 -11.26 -30.84
C GLY A 162 14.57 -10.38 -31.11
N GLU A 163 14.41 -9.08 -30.86
CA GLU A 163 15.52 -8.14 -30.92
C GLU A 163 16.46 -8.28 -29.70
N PRO A 164 17.77 -8.01 -29.89
CA PRO A 164 18.71 -8.03 -28.76
C PRO A 164 18.35 -6.93 -27.74
N VAL A 165 18.58 -7.23 -26.47
CA VAL A 165 18.54 -6.22 -25.41
C VAL A 165 19.61 -5.16 -25.68
N ARG A 166 19.22 -3.89 -25.67
CA ARG A 166 20.10 -2.77 -26.00
C ARG A 166 20.49 -2.01 -24.75
N LEU A 167 21.77 -1.84 -24.52
CA LEU A 167 22.30 -0.92 -23.52
C LEU A 167 22.74 0.38 -24.20
N VAL A 168 22.19 1.50 -23.72
CA VAL A 168 22.52 2.84 -24.26
C VAL A 168 22.96 3.73 -23.10
N CYS A 169 24.11 4.39 -23.28
CA CYS A 169 24.66 5.31 -22.28
C CYS A 169 24.41 6.75 -22.68
N PHE A 170 23.97 7.56 -21.71
CA PHE A 170 23.71 8.99 -21.88
C PHE A 170 24.56 9.80 -20.92
N GLY A 171 24.90 11.03 -21.29
CA GLY A 171 25.65 11.95 -20.43
C GLY A 171 24.79 12.63 -19.37
N HIS A 172 23.45 12.68 -19.58
CA HIS A 172 22.53 13.35 -18.68
C HIS A 172 21.13 12.67 -18.70
N PRO A 173 20.41 12.63 -17.56
CA PRO A 173 19.06 12.03 -17.49
C PRO A 173 18.03 12.66 -18.45
N ASN A 174 18.18 13.94 -18.81
CA ASN A 174 17.29 14.58 -19.77
C ASN A 174 17.52 14.07 -21.21
N ASP A 175 18.76 13.70 -21.56
CA ASP A 175 19.08 13.14 -22.88
C ASP A 175 18.54 11.72 -23.01
N GLU A 176 18.64 10.92 -21.94
CA GLU A 176 18.01 9.61 -21.84
C GLU A 176 16.48 9.71 -22.05
N ALA A 177 15.82 10.59 -21.30
CA ALA A 177 14.38 10.80 -21.40
C ALA A 177 13.94 11.28 -22.79
N ALA A 178 14.71 12.20 -23.40
CA ALA A 178 14.43 12.70 -24.76
C ALA A 178 14.57 11.61 -25.82
N ALA A 179 15.61 10.79 -25.73
CA ALA A 179 15.85 9.67 -26.65
C ALA A 179 14.72 8.62 -26.58
N ILE A 180 14.26 8.27 -25.37
CA ILE A 180 13.15 7.37 -25.15
C ILE A 180 11.85 7.93 -25.78
N ALA A 181 11.52 9.20 -25.49
CA ALA A 181 10.34 9.84 -26.04
C ALA A 181 10.36 9.90 -27.56
N GLN A 182 11.52 10.21 -28.17
CA GLN A 182 11.70 10.21 -29.63
C GLN A 182 11.51 8.81 -30.21
N ARG A 183 12.05 7.78 -29.56
CA ARG A 183 11.90 6.40 -30.03
C ARG A 183 10.45 5.95 -30.00
N ILE A 184 9.73 6.18 -28.90
CA ILE A 184 8.30 5.87 -28.79
C ILE A 184 7.51 6.59 -29.89
N ALA A 185 7.73 7.91 -30.06
CA ALA A 185 7.07 8.68 -31.11
C ALA A 185 7.34 8.12 -32.52
N ALA A 186 8.56 7.66 -32.80
CA ALA A 186 8.95 7.12 -34.08
C ALA A 186 8.28 5.76 -34.35
N GLU A 187 8.24 4.85 -33.39
CA GLU A 187 7.62 3.51 -33.54
C GLU A 187 6.10 3.64 -33.73
N VAL A 188 5.43 4.48 -32.93
CA VAL A 188 3.99 4.75 -33.08
C VAL A 188 3.69 5.41 -34.43
N LYS A 189 4.49 6.38 -34.87
CA LYS A 189 4.32 7.04 -36.18
C LYS A 189 4.46 6.06 -37.34
N ARG A 190 5.30 5.03 -37.22
CA ARG A 190 5.44 3.96 -38.22
C ARG A 190 4.31 2.92 -38.18
N GLY A 191 3.44 3.00 -37.16
CA GLY A 191 2.36 2.02 -36.97
C GLY A 191 2.86 0.64 -36.51
N GLU A 192 4.06 0.59 -35.93
CA GLU A 192 4.66 -0.64 -35.43
C GLU A 192 4.09 -1.03 -34.07
N ARG A 193 3.70 -0.04 -33.25
CA ARG A 193 3.18 -0.19 -31.88
C ARG A 193 2.20 0.91 -31.52
N ASP A 194 1.36 0.65 -30.53
CA ASP A 194 0.54 1.64 -29.85
C ASP A 194 1.23 2.16 -28.59
N TYR A 195 0.78 3.30 -28.02
CA TYR A 195 1.36 3.84 -26.79
C TYR A 195 1.25 2.88 -25.61
N LYS A 196 0.18 2.10 -25.51
CA LYS A 196 -0.04 1.10 -24.46
C LYS A 196 0.97 -0.05 -24.48
N ASP A 197 1.65 -0.26 -25.61
CA ASP A 197 2.67 -1.31 -25.75
C ASP A 197 3.99 -0.96 -25.06
N PHE A 198 4.13 0.29 -24.58
CA PHE A 198 5.37 0.77 -23.97
C PHE A 198 5.23 0.93 -22.47
N ALA A 199 6.23 0.41 -21.73
CA ALA A 199 6.42 0.68 -20.32
C ALA A 199 7.82 1.23 -20.04
N ILE A 200 7.91 2.18 -19.10
CA ILE A 200 9.17 2.76 -18.63
C ILE A 200 9.32 2.47 -17.14
N PHE A 201 10.34 1.70 -16.80
CA PHE A 201 10.61 1.28 -15.43
C PHE A 201 11.79 2.05 -14.84
N PHE A 202 11.64 2.46 -13.60
CA PHE A 202 12.70 3.12 -12.83
C PHE A 202 12.81 2.54 -11.41
N ARG A 203 13.99 2.65 -10.82
CA ARG A 203 14.22 2.25 -9.43
C ARG A 203 13.78 3.33 -8.44
N VAL A 204 13.91 4.60 -8.81
CA VAL A 204 13.63 5.77 -7.97
C VAL A 204 12.65 6.70 -8.68
N ASN A 205 11.60 7.13 -8.00
CA ASN A 205 10.54 7.98 -8.55
C ASN A 205 11.04 9.33 -9.10
N ALA A 206 12.22 9.78 -8.69
CA ALA A 206 12.81 11.04 -9.21
C ALA A 206 13.03 11.02 -10.73
N PHE A 207 13.21 9.84 -11.33
CA PHE A 207 13.38 9.68 -12.79
C PHE A 207 12.08 9.93 -13.58
N SER A 208 10.91 9.89 -12.95
CA SER A 208 9.67 10.18 -13.66
C SER A 208 9.60 11.60 -14.22
N ARG A 209 10.12 12.60 -13.50
CA ARG A 209 10.02 14.02 -13.89
C ARG A 209 10.70 14.38 -15.21
N PRO A 210 11.96 13.94 -15.49
CA PRO A 210 12.56 14.13 -16.81
C PRO A 210 11.76 13.47 -17.93
N LEU A 211 11.26 12.24 -17.69
CA LEU A 211 10.46 11.49 -18.64
C LEU A 211 9.12 12.17 -18.93
N GLU A 212 8.39 12.64 -17.92
CA GLU A 212 7.15 13.41 -18.09
C GLU A 212 7.34 14.62 -18.99
N ARG A 213 8.41 15.39 -18.73
CA ARG A 213 8.74 16.56 -19.56
C ARG A 213 9.06 16.19 -21.00
N ALA A 214 9.83 15.11 -21.20
CA ALA A 214 10.22 14.66 -22.52
C ALA A 214 9.01 14.15 -23.33
N LEU A 215 8.11 13.36 -22.71
CA LEU A 215 6.89 12.85 -23.36
C LEU A 215 5.93 14.00 -23.71
N ARG A 216 5.76 14.98 -22.82
CA ARG A 216 4.92 16.17 -23.08
C ARG A 216 5.48 17.09 -24.15
N SER A 217 6.82 17.11 -24.36
CA SER A 217 7.48 17.98 -25.32
C SER A 217 7.41 17.46 -26.76
N GLN A 218 6.98 16.21 -26.99
CA GLN A 218 6.82 15.65 -28.33
C GLN A 218 5.63 16.30 -29.08
N SER A 219 5.67 16.24 -30.41
CA SER A 219 4.59 16.74 -31.25
C SER A 219 4.17 15.65 -32.26
N PRO A 220 2.99 15.03 -32.09
CA PRO A 220 2.00 15.23 -31.01
C PRO A 220 2.51 14.81 -29.63
N LYS A 221 1.91 15.36 -28.55
CA LYS A 221 2.23 14.97 -27.19
C LYS A 221 1.95 13.48 -26.98
N ILE A 222 2.88 12.78 -26.35
CA ILE A 222 2.71 11.36 -26.02
C ILE A 222 1.85 11.24 -24.77
N PRO A 223 0.71 10.54 -24.83
CA PRO A 223 -0.08 10.28 -23.63
C PRO A 223 0.65 9.28 -22.74
N PHE A 224 0.66 9.53 -21.42
CA PHE A 224 1.28 8.64 -20.45
C PHE A 224 0.48 8.61 -19.16
N GLN A 225 0.66 7.52 -18.43
CA GLN A 225 0.17 7.34 -17.06
C GLN A 225 1.34 6.96 -16.17
N ILE A 226 1.46 7.62 -15.02
CA ILE A 226 2.39 7.21 -14.00
C ILE A 226 1.60 6.36 -13.02
N VAL A 227 2.03 5.12 -12.87
CA VAL A 227 1.47 4.21 -11.88
C VAL A 227 1.96 4.66 -10.50
N ARG A 228 1.15 5.46 -9.86
CA ARG A 228 1.39 6.03 -8.54
C ARG A 228 0.11 5.87 -7.72
N GLY A 229 -0.18 4.64 -7.30
CA GLY A 229 -1.45 4.33 -6.61
C GLY A 229 -1.73 5.12 -5.33
N LEU A 230 -0.79 5.91 -4.83
CA LEU A 230 -0.92 6.56 -3.54
C LEU A 230 -0.64 8.08 -3.53
N GLU A 231 -0.25 8.71 -4.64
CA GLU A 231 0.08 10.14 -4.58
C GLU A 231 -1.14 11.03 -4.33
N PHE A 232 -2.29 10.67 -4.86
CA PHE A 232 -3.55 11.34 -4.60
C PHE A 232 -3.93 11.23 -3.11
N LEU A 233 -3.95 10.01 -2.55
CA LEU A 233 -4.24 9.76 -1.14
C LEU A 233 -3.17 10.34 -0.18
N LYS A 234 -1.96 10.66 -0.69
CA LYS A 234 -0.90 11.32 0.07
C LYS A 234 -1.07 12.84 0.17
N ARG A 235 -1.93 13.45 -0.62
CA ARG A 235 -2.21 14.89 -0.58
C ARG A 235 -2.76 15.27 0.79
N LYS A 236 -2.34 16.41 1.29
CA LYS A 236 -2.63 16.81 2.67
C LYS A 236 -4.14 16.93 2.92
N GLU A 237 -4.84 17.62 2.05
CA GLU A 237 -6.29 17.84 2.10
C GLU A 237 -7.07 16.53 2.06
N VAL A 238 -6.67 15.58 1.21
CA VAL A 238 -7.27 14.24 1.12
C VAL A 238 -7.05 13.47 2.42
N LYS A 239 -5.83 13.46 2.94
CA LYS A 239 -5.53 12.82 4.24
C LYS A 239 -6.28 13.45 5.41
N ASP A 240 -6.53 14.74 5.36
CA ASP A 240 -7.26 15.44 6.41
C ASP A 240 -8.74 14.99 6.42
N ILE A 241 -9.37 14.84 5.25
CA ILE A 241 -10.73 14.31 5.12
C ILE A 241 -10.80 12.84 5.51
N ILE A 242 -9.89 12.02 5.01
CA ILE A 242 -9.80 10.59 5.38
C ILE A 242 -9.64 10.44 6.91
N ALA A 243 -8.88 11.32 7.57
CA ALA A 243 -8.75 11.29 9.02
C ALA A 243 -10.07 11.64 9.74
N TYR A 244 -10.92 12.53 9.18
CA TYR A 244 -12.28 12.71 9.68
C TYR A 244 -13.09 11.42 9.56
N LEU A 245 -13.08 10.78 8.40
CA LEU A 245 -13.78 9.51 8.19
C LEU A 245 -13.30 8.43 9.16
N HIS A 246 -11.98 8.31 9.39
CA HIS A 246 -11.44 7.42 10.40
C HIS A 246 -11.91 7.71 11.81
N LEU A 247 -12.01 9.01 12.20
CA LEU A 247 -12.47 9.39 13.53
C LEU A 247 -13.96 9.13 13.72
N VAL A 248 -14.76 9.32 12.68
CA VAL A 248 -16.19 9.00 12.66
C VAL A 248 -16.41 7.50 12.80
N ASN A 249 -15.66 6.70 12.05
CA ASN A 249 -15.73 5.24 12.10
C ASN A 249 -15.20 4.67 13.43
N ASN A 250 -14.07 5.21 13.91
CA ASN A 250 -13.44 4.78 15.16
C ASN A 250 -13.16 5.98 16.07
N PRO A 251 -14.08 6.33 17.01
CA PRO A 251 -13.91 7.44 17.95
C PRO A 251 -12.72 7.29 18.91
N ALA A 252 -12.13 6.10 19.02
CA ALA A 252 -10.93 5.84 19.79
C ALA A 252 -9.62 6.13 19.02
N ASN A 253 -9.69 6.41 17.73
CA ASN A 253 -8.53 6.67 16.89
C ASN A 253 -7.87 8.02 17.24
N ASN A 254 -6.91 7.98 18.16
CA ASN A 254 -6.18 9.17 18.62
C ASN A 254 -5.31 9.79 17.52
N VAL A 255 -4.83 9.00 16.56
CA VAL A 255 -4.03 9.52 15.41
C VAL A 255 -4.92 10.39 14.52
N ALA A 256 -6.09 9.89 14.15
CA ALA A 256 -7.07 10.65 13.37
C ALA A 256 -7.52 11.89 14.14
N PHE A 257 -7.81 11.76 15.43
CA PHE A 257 -8.17 12.89 16.29
C PHE A 257 -7.11 14.00 16.28
N GLU A 258 -5.84 13.68 16.54
CA GLU A 258 -4.75 14.67 16.57
C GLU A 258 -4.61 15.40 15.23
N ARG A 259 -4.90 14.72 14.13
CA ARG A 259 -4.84 15.30 12.80
C ARG A 259 -5.97 16.31 12.55
N VAL A 260 -7.20 16.02 12.95
CA VAL A 260 -8.38 16.80 12.56
C VAL A 260 -8.87 17.81 13.61
N VAL A 261 -8.49 17.66 14.87
CA VAL A 261 -8.99 18.49 15.98
C VAL A 261 -8.81 20.00 15.74
N ASN A 262 -7.76 20.39 15.03
CA ASN A 262 -7.49 21.78 14.67
C ASN A 262 -7.33 21.98 13.15
N MET A 263 -8.00 21.17 12.35
CA MET A 263 -8.02 21.23 10.88
C MET A 263 -9.46 21.19 10.38
N PRO A 264 -10.00 22.26 9.80
CA PRO A 264 -9.45 23.64 9.74
C PRO A 264 -9.15 24.26 11.12
N PRO A 265 -8.34 25.35 11.20
CA PRO A 265 -7.92 25.95 12.46
C PRO A 265 -9.10 26.39 13.35
N ARG A 266 -9.15 25.84 14.59
CA ARG A 266 -10.22 26.11 15.57
C ARG A 266 -9.73 26.81 16.83
N GLY A 267 -8.44 27.16 16.88
CA GLY A 267 -7.82 27.76 18.07
C GLY A 267 -7.54 26.76 19.18
N ILE A 268 -7.50 25.45 18.89
CA ILE A 268 -7.11 24.39 19.79
C ILE A 268 -5.60 24.17 19.63
N GLY A 269 -4.81 24.89 20.42
CA GLY A 269 -3.35 24.86 20.30
C GLY A 269 -2.70 23.71 21.10
N LYS A 270 -1.37 23.55 20.90
CA LYS A 270 -0.55 22.50 21.50
C LYS A 270 -0.75 22.39 23.03
N THR A 271 -0.70 23.52 23.75
CA THR A 271 -0.89 23.55 25.22
C THR A 271 -2.27 23.00 25.64
N THR A 272 -3.30 23.24 24.85
CA THR A 272 -4.64 22.71 25.11
C THR A 272 -4.66 21.20 24.92
N LEU A 273 -4.04 20.70 23.83
CA LEU A 273 -3.92 19.27 23.54
C LEU A 273 -3.09 18.55 24.60
N ASP A 274 -1.98 19.14 25.07
CA ASP A 274 -1.16 18.55 26.14
C ASP A 274 -1.95 18.39 27.45
N ARG A 275 -2.81 19.37 27.79
CA ARG A 275 -3.69 19.29 28.98
C ARG A 275 -4.76 18.22 28.83
N LEU A 276 -5.35 18.10 27.63
CA LEU A 276 -6.28 17.02 27.30
C LEU A 276 -5.63 15.65 27.39
N ARG A 277 -4.39 15.52 26.88
CA ARG A 277 -3.63 14.27 26.92
C ARG A 277 -3.34 13.84 28.36
N ILE A 278 -2.89 14.76 29.21
CA ILE A 278 -2.67 14.49 30.65
C ILE A 278 -3.97 14.01 31.32
N HIS A 279 -5.11 14.62 31.00
CA HIS A 279 -6.41 14.19 31.54
C HIS A 279 -6.79 12.79 31.00
N ALA A 280 -6.66 12.57 29.69
CA ALA A 280 -6.92 11.28 29.06
C ALA A 280 -6.08 10.15 29.67
N GLU A 281 -4.77 10.36 29.83
CA GLU A 281 -3.87 9.39 30.45
C GLU A 281 -4.25 9.08 31.91
N ARG A 282 -4.59 10.12 32.69
CA ARG A 282 -4.97 9.97 34.10
C ARG A 282 -6.22 9.13 34.30
N TYR A 283 -7.19 9.27 33.42
CA TYR A 283 -8.49 8.60 33.54
C TYR A 283 -8.69 7.45 32.54
N GLN A 284 -7.62 7.07 31.82
CA GLN A 284 -7.64 6.00 30.81
C GLN A 284 -8.70 6.21 29.73
N LEU A 285 -8.89 7.47 29.30
CA LEU A 285 -9.84 7.89 28.27
C LEU A 285 -9.14 7.98 26.90
N THR A 286 -9.94 7.91 25.84
CA THR A 286 -9.49 8.35 24.52
C THR A 286 -9.46 9.88 24.47
N MET A 287 -8.75 10.44 23.48
CA MET A 287 -8.67 11.90 23.34
C MET A 287 -10.06 12.53 23.10
N LEU A 288 -10.93 11.88 22.33
CA LEU A 288 -12.30 12.38 22.10
C LEU A 288 -13.16 12.29 23.37
N GLN A 289 -13.01 11.24 24.19
CA GLN A 289 -13.67 11.13 25.48
C GLN A 289 -13.19 12.23 26.44
N ALA A 290 -11.88 12.50 26.49
CA ALA A 290 -11.35 13.60 27.29
C ALA A 290 -11.88 14.98 26.81
N CYS A 291 -12.10 15.14 25.51
CA CYS A 291 -12.76 16.35 24.96
C CYS A 291 -14.19 16.52 25.44
N ARG A 292 -14.95 15.45 25.65
CA ARG A 292 -16.32 15.51 26.21
C ARG A 292 -16.32 16.00 27.66
N GLU A 293 -15.23 15.78 28.36
CA GLU A 293 -15.03 16.25 29.74
C GLU A 293 -14.30 17.60 29.85
N ALA A 294 -14.05 18.29 28.73
CA ALA A 294 -13.28 19.53 28.69
C ALA A 294 -13.77 20.62 29.66
N GLY A 295 -15.06 20.65 29.95
CA GLY A 295 -15.66 21.59 30.93
C GLY A 295 -15.26 21.30 32.39
N MET A 296 -14.83 20.08 32.70
CA MET A 296 -14.41 19.64 34.02
C MET A 296 -12.89 19.77 34.25
N ILE A 297 -12.11 20.05 33.20
CA ILE A 297 -10.67 20.18 33.26
C ILE A 297 -10.31 21.62 33.70
N GLU A 298 -10.02 21.80 34.98
CA GLU A 298 -9.72 23.13 35.60
C GLU A 298 -8.59 23.89 34.89
N THR A 299 -7.62 23.18 34.33
CA THR A 299 -6.48 23.77 33.64
C THR A 299 -6.80 24.34 32.28
N LEU A 300 -7.99 24.03 31.70
CA LEU A 300 -8.44 24.56 30.42
C LEU A 300 -9.15 25.92 30.60
N SER A 301 -8.86 26.87 29.72
CA SER A 301 -9.61 28.12 29.66
C SER A 301 -11.03 27.88 29.14
N LYS A 302 -12.00 28.71 29.58
CA LYS A 302 -13.38 28.67 29.08
C LYS A 302 -13.46 28.76 27.55
N ARG A 303 -12.59 29.56 26.93
CA ARG A 303 -12.50 29.69 25.47
C ARG A 303 -12.06 28.38 24.81
N ALA A 304 -11.02 27.72 25.38
CA ALA A 304 -10.54 26.44 24.87
C ALA A 304 -11.59 25.33 25.03
N ALA A 305 -12.24 25.25 26.22
CA ALA A 305 -13.31 24.30 26.47
C ALA A 305 -14.48 24.48 25.50
N ALA A 306 -14.88 25.74 25.21
CA ALA A 306 -15.94 26.02 24.23
C ALA A 306 -15.54 25.64 22.79
N ALA A 307 -14.27 25.82 22.39
CA ALA A 307 -13.79 25.39 21.09
C ALA A 307 -13.78 23.86 20.96
N ILE A 308 -13.35 23.16 22.02
CA ILE A 308 -13.37 21.71 22.10
C ILE A 308 -14.81 21.17 22.02
N SER A 309 -15.74 21.77 22.79
CA SER A 309 -17.14 21.36 22.79
C SER A 309 -17.77 21.47 21.39
N ARG A 310 -17.49 22.56 20.64
CA ARG A 310 -17.95 22.69 19.25
C ARG A 310 -17.38 21.61 18.34
N PHE A 311 -16.11 21.26 18.52
CA PHE A 311 -15.51 20.16 17.75
C PHE A 311 -16.15 18.81 18.07
N VAL A 312 -16.41 18.52 19.36
CA VAL A 312 -17.11 17.29 19.77
C VAL A 312 -18.50 17.22 19.14
N THR A 313 -19.28 18.31 19.23
CA THR A 313 -20.60 18.36 18.60
C THR A 313 -20.54 18.09 17.10
N LEU A 314 -19.54 18.61 16.41
CA LEU A 314 -19.34 18.36 14.98
C LEU A 314 -19.08 16.87 14.69
N ILE A 315 -18.22 16.23 15.45
CA ILE A 315 -17.95 14.77 15.31
C ILE A 315 -19.20 13.96 15.64
N ASP A 316 -19.96 14.34 16.66
CA ASP A 316 -21.22 13.65 17.01
C ASP A 316 -22.25 13.74 15.87
N VAL A 317 -22.36 14.88 15.18
CA VAL A 317 -23.19 15.03 13.99
C VAL A 317 -22.74 14.06 12.90
N PHE A 318 -21.46 14.05 12.55
CA PHE A 318 -20.95 13.15 11.51
C PHE A 318 -21.14 11.67 11.86
N THR A 319 -21.01 11.31 13.13
CA THR A 319 -21.25 9.94 13.59
C THR A 319 -22.72 9.54 13.42
N THR A 320 -23.66 10.46 13.56
CA THR A 320 -25.09 10.18 13.27
C THR A 320 -25.39 10.05 11.78
N SER A 321 -24.54 10.62 10.94
CA SER A 321 -24.64 10.62 9.47
C SER A 321 -23.89 9.46 8.79
N ILE A 322 -23.35 8.51 9.56
CA ILE A 322 -22.53 7.39 9.05
C ILE A 322 -23.24 6.51 8.01
N HIS A 323 -24.58 6.53 7.97
CA HIS A 323 -25.41 5.79 7.03
C HIS A 323 -25.73 6.53 5.74
N LEU A 324 -25.24 7.74 5.59
CA LEU A 324 -25.35 8.46 4.31
C LEU A 324 -24.48 7.76 3.26
N PRO A 325 -24.83 7.90 1.97
CA PRO A 325 -23.92 7.54 0.89
C PRO A 325 -22.54 8.19 1.11
N LEU A 326 -21.45 7.44 0.84
CA LEU A 326 -20.09 7.87 1.17
C LEU A 326 -19.72 9.26 0.62
N GLY A 327 -20.09 9.53 -0.64
CA GLY A 327 -19.86 10.85 -1.23
C GLY A 327 -20.59 11.97 -0.49
N ASP A 328 -21.81 11.70 -0.02
CA ASP A 328 -22.63 12.69 0.70
C ASP A 328 -22.11 12.89 2.14
N LEU A 329 -21.62 11.85 2.80
CA LEU A 329 -20.93 11.95 4.08
C LEU A 329 -19.68 12.83 3.97
N ILE A 330 -18.87 12.66 2.91
CA ILE A 330 -17.70 13.51 2.68
C ILE A 330 -18.10 14.96 2.46
N ILE A 331 -19.15 15.23 1.67
CA ILE A 331 -19.69 16.57 1.44
C ILE A 331 -20.13 17.18 2.77
N GLU A 332 -20.88 16.45 3.59
CA GLU A 332 -21.34 16.91 4.90
C GLU A 332 -20.17 17.29 5.82
N ILE A 333 -19.09 16.49 5.82
CA ILE A 333 -17.87 16.78 6.59
C ILE A 333 -17.21 18.07 6.06
N VAL A 334 -17.03 18.20 4.76
CA VAL A 334 -16.36 19.34 4.12
C VAL A 334 -17.10 20.65 4.40
N ASP A 335 -18.43 20.63 4.23
CA ASP A 335 -19.28 21.81 4.41
C ASP A 335 -19.37 22.24 5.88
N ASN A 336 -19.72 21.31 6.77
CA ASN A 336 -19.95 21.63 8.19
C ASN A 336 -18.66 21.99 8.95
N CYS A 337 -17.50 21.47 8.55
CA CYS A 337 -16.25 21.88 9.20
C CYS A 337 -15.62 23.15 8.60
N GLY A 338 -16.20 23.70 7.52
CA GLY A 338 -15.70 24.89 6.83
C GLY A 338 -14.41 24.64 6.05
N PHE A 339 -14.26 23.43 5.52
CA PHE A 339 -13.04 23.00 4.83
C PHE A 339 -12.88 23.71 3.49
N THR A 340 -13.98 23.92 2.75
CA THR A 340 -14.01 24.64 1.46
C THR A 340 -13.43 26.06 1.61
N ALA A 341 -13.96 26.86 2.53
CA ALA A 341 -13.48 28.22 2.76
C ALA A 341 -12.02 28.26 3.28
N TYR A 342 -11.58 27.20 3.94
CA TYR A 342 -10.18 27.05 4.37
C TYR A 342 -9.26 26.76 3.18
N LEU A 343 -9.65 25.88 2.26
CA LEU A 343 -8.87 25.55 1.07
C LEU A 343 -8.78 26.73 0.11
N GLU A 344 -9.88 27.40 -0.19
CA GLU A 344 -9.90 28.59 -1.05
C GLU A 344 -8.86 29.64 -0.62
N LYS A 345 -8.77 29.92 0.69
CA LYS A 345 -7.77 30.87 1.24
C LYS A 345 -6.34 30.41 1.07
N ILE A 346 -6.09 29.11 0.98
CA ILE A 346 -4.76 28.55 0.77
C ILE A 346 -4.45 28.59 -0.73
N ASP A 347 -5.39 28.18 -1.56
CA ASP A 347 -5.22 28.10 -3.01
C ASP A 347 -4.99 29.47 -3.64
N GLU A 348 -5.70 30.52 -3.16
CA GLU A 348 -5.40 31.92 -3.52
C GLU A 348 -3.94 32.33 -3.28
N LYS A 349 -3.28 31.72 -2.27
CA LYS A 349 -1.88 32.05 -1.92
C LYS A 349 -0.86 31.20 -2.65
N THR A 350 -1.20 29.95 -2.94
CA THR A 350 -0.27 28.94 -3.49
C THR A 350 -0.41 28.74 -4.98
N GLY A 351 -1.58 29.09 -5.55
CA GLY A 351 -1.91 28.83 -6.96
C GLY A 351 -2.11 27.34 -7.25
N GLU A 352 -2.37 26.52 -6.22
CA GLU A 352 -2.73 25.10 -6.33
C GLU A 352 -4.26 24.99 -6.27
N ASP A 353 -4.80 23.94 -6.85
CA ASP A 353 -6.24 23.63 -6.84
C ASP A 353 -6.49 22.42 -5.93
N ARG A 354 -6.53 22.67 -4.61
CA ARG A 354 -6.80 21.65 -3.61
C ARG A 354 -8.29 21.28 -3.53
N SER A 355 -9.14 22.21 -3.92
CA SER A 355 -10.59 21.95 -3.98
C SER A 355 -10.88 20.85 -5.00
N ALA A 356 -10.22 20.84 -6.17
CA ALA A 356 -10.35 19.78 -7.15
C ALA A 356 -9.94 18.40 -6.60
N ASN A 357 -8.98 18.34 -5.66
CA ASN A 357 -8.60 17.09 -5.02
C ASN A 357 -9.69 16.56 -4.07
N VAL A 358 -10.45 17.46 -3.46
CA VAL A 358 -11.61 17.06 -2.62
C VAL A 358 -12.74 16.53 -3.50
N ASP A 359 -13.02 17.19 -4.62
CA ASP A 359 -14.02 16.75 -5.59
C ASP A 359 -13.66 15.38 -6.18
N GLU A 360 -12.37 15.14 -6.45
CA GLU A 360 -11.86 13.84 -6.90
C GLU A 360 -12.10 12.75 -5.84
N LEU A 361 -11.84 13.02 -4.55
CA LEU A 361 -12.12 12.08 -3.45
C LEU A 361 -13.62 11.76 -3.32
N ILE A 362 -14.49 12.75 -3.50
CA ILE A 362 -15.94 12.53 -3.49
C ILE A 362 -16.37 11.61 -4.63
N ASN A 363 -15.80 11.80 -5.82
CA ASN A 363 -16.10 10.97 -6.98
C ASN A 363 -15.60 9.54 -6.79
N GLU A 364 -14.37 9.36 -6.30
CA GLU A 364 -13.83 8.03 -5.96
C GLU A 364 -14.68 7.30 -4.92
N ALA A 365 -15.14 8.00 -3.89
CA ALA A 365 -16.01 7.41 -2.86
C ALA A 365 -17.37 6.98 -3.44
N ARG A 366 -17.93 7.72 -4.39
CA ARG A 366 -19.19 7.36 -5.08
C ARG A 366 -18.99 6.16 -6.00
N GLU A 367 -17.91 6.13 -6.76
CA GLU A 367 -17.57 5.00 -7.64
C GLU A 367 -17.34 3.73 -6.83
N PHE A 368 -16.57 3.84 -5.74
CA PHE A 368 -16.39 2.72 -4.80
C PHE A 368 -17.72 2.16 -4.33
N GLN A 369 -18.63 3.01 -3.87
CA GLN A 369 -19.92 2.56 -3.33
C GLN A 369 -20.76 1.84 -4.38
N GLN A 370 -20.80 2.34 -5.62
CA GLN A 370 -21.52 1.69 -6.71
C GLN A 370 -20.98 0.27 -6.97
N ASN A 371 -19.67 0.12 -7.09
CA ASN A 371 -19.04 -1.18 -7.31
C ASN A 371 -19.26 -2.13 -6.12
N PHE A 372 -19.18 -1.62 -4.89
CA PHE A 372 -19.37 -2.42 -3.67
C PHE A 372 -20.80 -2.91 -3.51
N ASP A 373 -21.79 -2.10 -3.89
CA ASP A 373 -23.21 -2.48 -3.87
C ASP A 373 -23.53 -3.53 -4.97
N GLU A 374 -22.88 -3.44 -6.14
CA GLU A 374 -22.95 -4.45 -7.21
C GLU A 374 -22.36 -5.78 -6.72
N ASP A 375 -21.16 -5.78 -6.15
CA ASP A 375 -20.50 -6.97 -5.60
C ASP A 375 -21.29 -7.60 -4.46
N LYS A 376 -21.88 -6.81 -3.57
CA LYS A 376 -22.80 -7.33 -2.53
C LYS A 376 -23.99 -8.05 -3.12
N SER A 377 -24.58 -7.53 -4.19
CA SER A 377 -25.75 -8.12 -4.84
C SER A 377 -25.43 -9.45 -5.53
N GLU A 378 -24.25 -9.59 -6.13
CA GLU A 378 -23.82 -10.84 -6.78
C GLU A 378 -23.40 -11.94 -5.79
N ASN A 379 -22.83 -11.58 -4.63
CA ASN A 379 -22.36 -12.53 -3.63
C ASN A 379 -23.46 -13.10 -2.74
N ILE A 380 -24.60 -12.42 -2.56
CA ILE A 380 -25.76 -12.94 -1.81
C ILE A 380 -26.30 -14.23 -2.44
N ASP A 381 -26.14 -14.42 -3.75
CA ASP A 381 -26.58 -15.61 -4.47
C ASP A 381 -25.61 -16.82 -4.33
N GLN A 382 -24.37 -16.62 -3.85
CA GLN A 382 -23.33 -17.66 -3.86
C GLN A 382 -22.97 -18.24 -2.49
N ASP A 383 -23.02 -17.51 -1.39
CA ASP A 383 -22.77 -18.01 -0.02
C ASP A 383 -23.51 -17.19 1.05
N PRO A 384 -24.67 -17.69 1.54
CA PRO A 384 -25.44 -17.01 2.61
C PRO A 384 -24.72 -16.92 3.97
N THR A 385 -23.55 -17.53 4.11
CA THR A 385 -22.76 -17.54 5.36
C THR A 385 -21.51 -16.66 5.34
N ALA A 386 -21.25 -16.00 4.23
CA ALA A 386 -20.16 -15.03 4.13
C ALA A 386 -20.48 -13.80 4.99
N ASN A 387 -19.59 -13.45 5.93
CA ASN A 387 -19.73 -12.34 6.88
C ASN A 387 -19.76 -10.93 6.24
N ALA A 388 -20.09 -10.79 4.96
CA ALA A 388 -20.26 -9.52 4.28
C ALA A 388 -21.47 -8.69 4.81
N GLU A 389 -22.36 -9.34 5.57
CA GLU A 389 -23.58 -8.68 6.09
C GLU A 389 -23.35 -7.64 7.20
N ASN A 390 -22.14 -7.54 7.78
CA ASN A 390 -21.90 -6.68 8.95
C ASN A 390 -20.94 -5.51 8.69
N GLN A 391 -20.35 -5.39 7.50
CA GLN A 391 -19.42 -4.31 7.21
C GLN A 391 -20.15 -3.10 6.62
N THR A 392 -19.94 -1.92 7.21
CA THR A 392 -20.47 -0.67 6.66
C THR A 392 -19.71 -0.25 5.41
N ASP A 393 -20.35 0.52 4.53
CA ASP A 393 -19.71 1.04 3.32
C ASP A 393 -18.49 1.90 3.67
N LEU A 394 -18.57 2.65 4.78
CA LEU A 394 -17.45 3.45 5.29
C LEU A 394 -16.26 2.58 5.74
N GLU A 395 -16.52 1.48 6.46
CA GLU A 395 -15.45 0.55 6.86
C GLU A 395 -14.76 -0.06 5.66
N ALA A 396 -15.53 -0.54 4.68
CA ALA A 396 -15.01 -1.12 3.45
C ALA A 396 -14.19 -0.12 2.63
N PHE A 397 -14.67 1.12 2.51
CA PHE A 397 -13.94 2.19 1.83
C PHE A 397 -12.61 2.53 2.52
N LEU A 398 -12.62 2.67 3.86
CA LEU A 398 -11.40 2.96 4.62
C LEU A 398 -10.40 1.80 4.57
N GLU A 399 -10.87 0.56 4.53
CA GLU A 399 -10.04 -0.63 4.31
C GLU A 399 -9.41 -0.61 2.92
N GLN A 400 -10.19 -0.35 1.88
CA GLN A 400 -9.66 -0.21 0.52
C GLN A 400 -8.61 0.90 0.46
N VAL A 401 -8.91 2.10 0.97
CA VAL A 401 -7.96 3.23 1.01
C VAL A 401 -6.66 2.88 1.74
N ALA A 402 -6.73 2.07 2.80
CA ALA A 402 -5.56 1.60 3.53
C ALA A 402 -4.75 0.56 2.75
N LEU A 403 -5.41 -0.27 1.94
CA LEU A 403 -4.80 -1.39 1.20
C LEU A 403 -4.41 -1.05 -0.24
N VAL A 404 -4.87 0.09 -0.79
CA VAL A 404 -4.54 0.51 -2.17
C VAL A 404 -3.04 0.43 -2.41
N SER A 405 -2.66 -0.40 -3.37
CA SER A 405 -1.28 -0.58 -3.84
C SER A 405 -0.97 0.37 -5.01
N GLU A 406 0.32 0.51 -5.34
CA GLU A 406 0.75 1.32 -6.49
C GLU A 406 0.17 0.81 -7.84
N VAL A 407 -0.32 -0.42 -7.87
CA VAL A 407 -0.76 -1.12 -9.10
C VAL A 407 -2.28 -1.04 -9.32
N ASP A 408 -3.06 -0.82 -8.26
CA ASP A 408 -4.54 -0.86 -8.32
C ASP A 408 -5.17 0.26 -9.17
N GLY A 409 -4.42 1.32 -9.46
CA GLY A 409 -4.82 2.41 -10.37
C GLY A 409 -4.41 2.21 -11.84
N LEU A 410 -4.07 0.98 -12.25
CA LEU A 410 -3.69 0.67 -13.63
C LEU A 410 -4.91 0.55 -14.54
N ASP A 411 -5.14 1.58 -15.35
CA ASP A 411 -6.07 1.50 -16.47
C ASP A 411 -5.34 0.92 -17.71
N GLN A 412 -5.45 -0.40 -17.88
CA GLN A 412 -4.81 -1.12 -19.00
C GLN A 412 -5.51 -0.90 -20.36
N ASP A 413 -6.72 -0.39 -20.36
CA ASP A 413 -7.52 -0.22 -21.58
C ASP A 413 -7.23 1.10 -22.31
N THR A 414 -6.52 2.02 -21.67
CA THR A 414 -6.18 3.31 -22.28
C THR A 414 -4.88 3.25 -23.09
N ASN A 415 -4.89 3.82 -24.29
CA ASN A 415 -3.70 3.90 -25.15
C ASN A 415 -2.70 4.94 -24.63
N LYS A 416 -1.96 4.61 -23.56
CA LYS A 416 -0.98 5.46 -22.87
C LYS A 416 0.30 4.70 -22.57
N VAL A 417 1.44 5.38 -22.59
CA VAL A 417 2.72 4.85 -22.08
C VAL A 417 2.64 4.72 -20.56
N LEU A 418 2.95 3.56 -20.02
CA LEU A 418 2.96 3.33 -18.59
C LEU A 418 4.35 3.60 -18.00
N MET A 419 4.39 4.30 -16.86
CA MET A 419 5.60 4.61 -16.14
C MET A 419 5.46 4.16 -14.70
N MET A 420 6.41 3.34 -14.18
CA MET A 420 6.28 2.77 -12.85
C MET A 420 7.62 2.38 -12.23
N SER A 421 7.63 2.11 -10.93
CA SER A 421 8.80 1.53 -10.27
C SER A 421 8.99 0.06 -10.68
N LEU A 422 10.25 -0.44 -10.65
CA LEU A 422 10.55 -1.86 -10.90
C LEU A 422 9.79 -2.80 -9.96
N HIS A 423 9.49 -2.37 -8.72
CA HIS A 423 8.71 -3.16 -7.78
C HIS A 423 7.24 -3.25 -8.17
N ALA A 424 6.66 -2.16 -8.65
CA ALA A 424 5.29 -2.13 -9.14
C ALA A 424 5.11 -2.91 -10.45
N ALA A 425 6.20 -3.09 -11.21
CA ALA A 425 6.17 -3.84 -12.46
C ALA A 425 6.14 -5.37 -12.27
N LYS A 426 6.37 -5.87 -11.03
CA LYS A 426 6.33 -7.32 -10.78
C LYS A 426 4.94 -7.88 -11.09
N GLY A 427 4.90 -8.97 -11.86
CA GLY A 427 3.66 -9.59 -12.33
C GLY A 427 3.08 -9.01 -13.62
N LEU A 428 3.56 -7.84 -14.07
CA LEU A 428 3.11 -7.21 -15.31
C LEU A 428 3.98 -7.60 -16.51
N GLU A 429 3.44 -7.40 -17.72
CA GLU A 429 4.16 -7.66 -18.98
C GLU A 429 3.77 -6.64 -20.05
N PHE A 430 4.77 -6.25 -20.86
CA PHE A 430 4.60 -5.24 -21.91
C PHE A 430 5.42 -5.61 -23.13
N PRO A 431 4.91 -5.32 -24.36
CA PRO A 431 5.63 -5.59 -25.61
C PRO A 431 6.97 -4.88 -25.74
N SER A 432 7.11 -3.67 -25.18
CA SER A 432 8.35 -2.89 -25.22
C SER A 432 8.62 -2.23 -23.87
N VAL A 433 9.80 -2.47 -23.31
CA VAL A 433 10.18 -2.01 -21.97
C VAL A 433 11.46 -1.20 -22.03
N PHE A 434 11.45 -0.04 -21.36
CA PHE A 434 12.64 0.76 -21.07
C PHE A 434 12.94 0.70 -19.58
N ILE A 435 14.17 0.35 -19.21
CA ILE A 435 14.65 0.43 -17.82
C ILE A 435 15.63 1.59 -17.75
N VAL A 436 15.30 2.62 -16.97
CA VAL A 436 16.09 3.86 -16.90
C VAL A 436 16.87 3.96 -15.60
N GLY A 437 17.96 4.75 -15.63
CA GLY A 437 18.80 4.97 -14.45
C GLY A 437 19.52 3.70 -14.00
N VAL A 438 19.96 2.83 -14.95
CA VAL A 438 20.79 1.65 -14.67
C VAL A 438 22.20 2.12 -14.44
N GLU A 439 22.46 2.60 -13.23
CA GLU A 439 23.75 3.15 -12.83
C GLU A 439 24.08 2.83 -11.38
N HIS A 440 25.37 2.78 -11.08
CA HIS A 440 25.91 2.44 -9.77
C HIS A 440 25.33 3.33 -8.65
N GLY A 441 24.82 2.71 -7.59
CA GLY A 441 24.18 3.40 -6.48
C GLY A 441 22.65 3.58 -6.62
N ILE A 442 22.09 3.39 -7.82
CA ILE A 442 20.66 3.45 -8.11
C ILE A 442 20.12 2.06 -8.46
N LEU A 443 20.69 1.44 -9.48
CA LEU A 443 20.40 0.07 -9.90
C LEU A 443 21.70 -0.60 -10.38
N PRO A 444 22.38 -1.39 -9.54
CA PRO A 444 22.04 -1.78 -8.16
C PRO A 444 22.05 -0.61 -7.16
N HIS A 445 21.21 -0.74 -6.12
CA HIS A 445 21.11 0.27 -5.06
C HIS A 445 22.36 0.22 -4.15
N GLU A 446 22.83 1.36 -3.65
CA GLU A 446 24.03 1.48 -2.81
C GLU A 446 24.04 0.48 -1.65
N ARG A 447 22.92 0.28 -0.97
CA ARG A 447 22.79 -0.69 0.13
C ARG A 447 22.94 -2.16 -0.27
N SER A 448 22.84 -2.50 -1.55
CA SER A 448 22.96 -3.87 -2.06
C SER A 448 24.38 -4.17 -2.52
N MET A 449 25.32 -3.23 -2.37
CA MET A 449 26.69 -3.38 -2.83
C MET A 449 27.66 -3.82 -1.72
N ASP A 450 27.23 -3.73 -0.46
CA ASP A 450 28.02 -4.10 0.72
C ASP A 450 27.78 -5.56 1.17
N ASP A 451 26.86 -6.29 0.51
CA ASP A 451 26.54 -7.69 0.72
C ASP A 451 27.16 -8.56 -0.40
#